data_d9816717c5064349d9f2872c506fd474
#
_entry.id   d9816717c5064349d9f2872c506fd474
#
_cell.length_a   1.000
_cell.length_b   1.000
_cell.length_c   1.000
_cell.angle_alpha   90.00
_cell.angle_beta   90.00
_cell.angle_gamma   90.00
#
_symmetry.space_group_name_H-M   'P 1'
#
loop_
_entity.id
_entity.type
_entity.pdbx_description
1 polymer ?
#
loop_
_entity_poly.entity_id
_entity_poly.type
_entity_poly.pdbx_seq_one_letter_code
_entity_poly.pdbx_strand_id
1 'polypeptide(L)'
;MERRNFIKSSLGIGLGATLPGMTHSKSGKEAETAVSPAMPVKSGKPHIILIMTDQQRGDALGCMGNKAVISPNIDRLAQEGSLFVSGYSSAPSSTPGRAGLLTGMSPWHHGMLGYGRM
;
A
#
# COMPACT_ATOMS: atom_id res chain seq x y z
N MET A 1 -6.75 2.71 -34.83
CA MET A 1 -7.49 1.57 -34.27
C MET A 1 -7.74 1.80 -32.81
N GLU A 2 -8.96 2.12 -32.45
CA GLU A 2 -9.34 2.57 -31.10
C GLU A 2 -9.49 1.40 -30.14
N ARG A 3 -8.80 1.46 -29.01
CA ARG A 3 -8.85 0.47 -27.92
C ARG A 3 -10.17 0.46 -27.12
N ARG A 4 -11.16 1.26 -27.50
CA ARG A 4 -12.42 1.44 -26.75
C ARG A 4 -13.53 0.45 -27.05
N ASN A 5 -13.41 -0.39 -28.08
CA ASN A 5 -14.52 -1.25 -28.54
C ASN A 5 -14.44 -2.71 -28.09
N PHE A 6 -13.44 -3.10 -27.29
CA PHE A 6 -13.30 -4.50 -26.87
C PHE A 6 -14.20 -4.90 -25.67
N ILE A 7 -14.76 -3.93 -24.95
CA ILE A 7 -15.50 -4.21 -23.70
C ILE A 7 -17.03 -4.34 -23.92
N LYS A 8 -17.52 -4.10 -25.15
CA LYS A 8 -18.97 -4.06 -25.40
C LYS A 8 -19.61 -5.34 -26.00
N SER A 9 -18.84 -6.40 -26.24
CA SER A 9 -19.34 -7.59 -26.95
C SER A 9 -19.51 -8.86 -26.10
N SER A 10 -19.57 -8.79 -24.79
CA SER A 10 -19.83 -9.94 -23.92
C SER A 10 -21.12 -9.84 -23.09
N LEU A 11 -22.15 -9.18 -23.64
CA LEU A 11 -23.51 -9.25 -23.07
C LEU A 11 -24.40 -10.05 -24.03
N GLY A 12 -24.80 -11.22 -23.60
CA GLY A 12 -25.95 -11.94 -24.17
C GLY A 12 -25.69 -13.42 -24.33
N ILE A 13 -26.18 -14.23 -23.44
CA ILE A 13 -27.20 -15.25 -23.65
C ILE A 13 -27.44 -15.91 -22.29
N GLY A 14 -28.57 -15.55 -21.69
CA GLY A 14 -29.10 -16.27 -20.57
C GLY A 14 -29.87 -17.48 -21.04
N LEU A 15 -29.71 -18.63 -20.40
CA LEU A 15 -30.73 -19.66 -20.34
C LEU A 15 -30.85 -20.09 -18.89
N GLY A 16 -32.04 -19.86 -18.33
CA GLY A 16 -32.41 -20.23 -16.99
C GLY A 16 -32.47 -21.73 -16.81
N ALA A 17 -31.90 -22.19 -15.71
CA ALA A 17 -32.25 -23.44 -15.08
C ALA A 17 -32.38 -23.16 -13.58
N THR A 18 -33.61 -23.09 -13.14
CA THR A 18 -33.96 -23.02 -11.71
C THR A 18 -33.75 -24.37 -11.07
N LEU A 19 -32.78 -24.48 -10.17
CA LEU A 19 -32.67 -25.57 -9.22
C LEU A 19 -33.22 -25.08 -7.86
N PRO A 20 -34.18 -25.81 -7.27
CA PRO A 20 -34.70 -25.47 -5.95
C PRO A 20 -33.76 -26.02 -4.86
N GLY A 21 -33.42 -25.18 -3.89
CA GLY A 21 -32.92 -25.65 -2.60
C GLY A 21 -31.49 -25.31 -2.25
N MET A 22 -31.09 -24.02 -2.29
CA MET A 22 -29.94 -23.55 -1.51
C MET A 22 -30.37 -22.33 -0.71
N THR A 23 -30.62 -22.55 0.56
CA THR A 23 -30.85 -21.51 1.54
C THR A 23 -29.59 -20.69 1.70
N HIS A 24 -29.61 -19.43 1.25
CA HIS A 24 -28.57 -18.47 1.53
C HIS A 24 -28.58 -18.14 3.01
N SER A 25 -27.58 -18.65 3.72
CA SER A 25 -27.26 -18.18 5.06
C SER A 25 -26.79 -16.73 4.96
N LYS A 26 -27.64 -15.80 5.36
CA LYS A 26 -27.28 -14.41 5.66
C LYS A 26 -26.47 -14.45 6.96
N SER A 27 -25.16 -14.40 6.87
CA SER A 27 -24.31 -14.04 7.99
C SER A 27 -23.04 -13.39 7.45
N GLY A 28 -23.11 -12.13 7.23
CA GLY A 28 -22.00 -11.23 6.99
C GLY A 28 -22.35 -9.91 7.66
N LYS A 29 -22.23 -9.83 8.99
CA LYS A 29 -22.06 -8.53 9.63
C LYS A 29 -20.75 -7.96 9.08
N GLU A 30 -20.89 -6.99 8.18
CA GLU A 30 -19.80 -6.09 7.85
C GLU A 30 -19.33 -5.49 9.17
N ALA A 31 -18.10 -5.83 9.56
CA ALA A 31 -17.43 -5.17 10.66
C ALA A 31 -17.15 -3.74 10.18
N GLU A 32 -18.03 -2.84 10.57
CA GLU A 32 -17.84 -1.41 10.48
C GLU A 32 -16.54 -1.09 11.24
N THR A 33 -15.48 -0.86 10.48
CA THR A 33 -14.18 -0.48 11.03
C THR A 33 -14.39 0.91 11.63
N ALA A 34 -14.61 0.96 12.94
CA ALA A 34 -14.68 2.21 13.69
C ALA A 34 -13.35 2.94 13.49
N VAL A 35 -13.35 3.95 12.65
CA VAL A 35 -12.25 4.91 12.52
C VAL A 35 -12.11 5.56 13.89
N SER A 36 -11.02 5.24 14.58
CA SER A 36 -10.68 5.83 15.87
C SER A 36 -10.66 7.35 15.69
N PRO A 37 -11.35 8.13 16.56
CA PRO A 37 -11.37 9.58 16.43
C PRO A 37 -9.93 10.11 16.52
N ALA A 38 -9.55 10.92 15.53
CA ALA A 38 -8.26 11.58 15.51
C ALA A 38 -8.04 12.35 16.81
N MET A 39 -6.98 12.04 17.53
CA MET A 39 -6.64 12.74 18.77
C MET A 39 -6.48 14.24 18.49
N PRO A 40 -7.01 15.14 19.34
CA PRO A 40 -6.88 16.57 19.13
C PRO A 40 -5.40 16.95 19.17
N VAL A 41 -4.90 17.46 18.04
CA VAL A 41 -3.52 17.96 17.93
C VAL A 41 -3.43 19.21 18.80
N LYS A 42 -2.72 19.12 19.92
CA LYS A 42 -2.37 20.30 20.72
C LYS A 42 -1.59 21.26 19.83
N SER A 43 -1.90 22.55 19.90
CA SER A 43 -1.25 23.62 19.14
C SER A 43 0.24 23.72 19.48
N GLY A 44 1.08 23.01 18.74
CA GLY A 44 2.53 22.96 18.85
C GLY A 44 3.09 22.34 17.58
N LYS A 45 4.36 22.60 17.28
CA LYS A 45 5.04 21.96 16.16
C LYS A 45 5.11 20.45 16.42
N PRO A 46 4.65 19.58 15.53
CA PRO A 46 4.68 18.14 15.74
C PRO A 46 6.14 17.62 15.72
N HIS A 47 6.39 16.58 16.54
CA HIS A 47 7.62 15.81 16.41
C HIS A 47 7.48 14.86 15.20
N ILE A 48 8.50 14.81 14.35
CA ILE A 48 8.54 13.93 13.20
C ILE A 48 9.58 12.85 13.45
N ILE A 49 9.15 11.59 13.41
CA ILE A 49 10.02 10.42 13.56
C ILE A 49 10.02 9.67 12.24
N LEU A 50 11.19 9.53 11.61
CA LEU A 50 11.37 8.72 10.42
C LEU A 50 11.97 7.37 10.82
N ILE A 51 11.23 6.29 10.57
CA ILE A 51 11.71 4.91 10.76
C ILE A 51 11.88 4.30 9.38
N MET A 52 13.08 3.81 9.09
CA MET A 52 13.43 3.22 7.81
C MET A 52 14.09 1.87 7.99
N THR A 53 13.52 0.85 7.36
CA THR A 53 14.09 -0.50 7.28
C THR A 53 15.16 -0.58 6.20
N ASP A 54 16.02 -1.60 6.27
CA ASP A 54 16.99 -1.91 5.21
C ASP A 54 16.59 -3.19 4.49
N GLN A 55 16.68 -3.20 3.16
CA GLN A 55 16.39 -4.34 2.28
C GLN A 55 15.01 -5.00 2.45
N GLN A 56 14.06 -4.31 3.06
CA GLN A 56 12.71 -4.82 3.21
C GLN A 56 11.96 -4.75 1.87
N ARG A 57 11.40 -5.89 1.45
CA ARG A 57 10.50 -5.94 0.30
C ARG A 57 9.17 -5.27 0.64
N GLY A 58 8.59 -4.58 -0.34
CA GLY A 58 7.30 -3.89 -0.15
C GLY A 58 6.14 -4.83 0.17
N ASP A 59 6.20 -6.09 -0.30
CA ASP A 59 5.20 -7.13 -0.04
C ASP A 59 5.49 -7.98 1.22
N ALA A 60 6.53 -7.67 1.98
CA ALA A 60 6.91 -8.41 3.19
C ALA A 60 6.25 -7.86 4.46
N LEU A 61 4.97 -7.48 4.38
CA LEU A 61 4.16 -6.97 5.50
C LEU A 61 2.73 -7.52 5.42
N GLY A 62 2.09 -7.75 6.57
CA GLY A 62 0.70 -8.18 6.66
C GLY A 62 -0.26 -7.17 6.01
N CYS A 63 -0.10 -5.89 6.28
CA CYS A 63 -0.89 -4.79 5.70
C CYS A 63 -0.77 -4.69 4.16
N MET A 64 0.26 -5.29 3.56
CA MET A 64 0.41 -5.42 2.10
C MET A 64 -0.21 -6.71 1.54
N GLY A 65 -0.95 -7.46 2.35
CA GLY A 65 -1.66 -8.69 1.95
C GLY A 65 -0.84 -9.98 2.09
N ASN A 66 0.36 -9.94 2.66
CA ASN A 66 1.19 -11.13 2.86
C ASN A 66 0.73 -11.92 4.09
N LYS A 67 0.06 -13.05 3.85
CA LYS A 67 -0.48 -13.90 4.93
C LYS A 67 0.59 -14.73 5.66
N ALA A 68 1.78 -14.85 5.12
CA ALA A 68 2.89 -15.60 5.72
C ALA A 68 3.71 -14.76 6.72
N VAL A 69 3.50 -13.45 6.74
CA VAL A 69 4.24 -12.52 7.60
C VAL A 69 3.37 -12.05 8.75
N ILE A 70 3.94 -12.06 9.94
CA ILE A 70 3.29 -11.55 11.17
C ILE A 70 3.94 -10.20 11.50
N SER A 71 3.23 -9.09 11.25
CA SER A 71 3.72 -7.72 11.47
C SER A 71 2.70 -6.85 12.22
N PRO A 72 2.20 -7.26 13.40
CA PRO A 72 1.03 -6.66 14.03
C PRO A 72 1.21 -5.17 14.37
N ASN A 73 2.41 -4.75 14.74
CA ASN A 73 2.67 -3.35 15.08
C ASN A 73 2.70 -2.45 13.85
N ILE A 74 3.29 -2.91 12.75
CA ILE A 74 3.30 -2.16 11.48
C ILE A 74 1.90 -2.16 10.86
N ASP A 75 1.20 -3.29 10.91
CA ASP A 75 -0.16 -3.41 10.43
C ASP A 75 -1.12 -2.47 11.17
N ARG A 76 -0.94 -2.32 12.50
CA ARG A 76 -1.68 -1.34 13.29
C ARG A 76 -1.37 0.09 12.89
N LEU A 77 -0.10 0.45 12.68
CA LEU A 77 0.27 1.78 12.19
C LEU A 77 -0.35 2.07 10.82
N ALA A 78 -0.41 1.08 9.94
CA ALA A 78 -1.05 1.21 8.63
C ALA A 78 -2.57 1.43 8.75
N GLN A 79 -3.22 0.81 9.74
CA GLN A 79 -4.66 0.97 10.02
C GLN A 79 -4.99 2.33 10.64
N GLU A 80 -4.12 2.82 11.54
CA GLU A 80 -4.31 4.09 12.25
C GLU A 80 -3.86 5.31 11.44
N GLY A 81 -3.04 5.11 10.39
CA GLY A 81 -2.44 6.15 9.58
C GLY A 81 -2.79 6.05 8.09
N SER A 82 -1.87 6.49 7.25
CA SER A 82 -2.01 6.42 5.79
C SER A 82 -1.01 5.41 5.22
N LEU A 83 -1.50 4.38 4.53
CA LEU A 83 -0.69 3.37 3.85
C LEU A 83 -0.51 3.74 2.37
N PHE A 84 0.73 3.98 1.96
CA PHE A 84 1.09 4.24 0.57
C PHE A 84 1.56 2.94 -0.09
N VAL A 85 0.68 2.24 -0.80
CA VAL A 85 0.99 0.95 -1.44
C VAL A 85 1.94 1.08 -2.64
N SER A 86 2.07 2.28 -3.20
CA SER A 86 2.91 2.57 -4.37
C SER A 86 3.89 3.70 -4.08
N GLY A 87 4.56 3.66 -2.93
CA GLY A 87 5.65 4.56 -2.60
C GLY A 87 6.97 4.11 -3.24
N TYR A 88 7.68 5.02 -3.91
CA TYR A 88 8.94 4.71 -4.59
C TYR A 88 10.09 5.56 -4.04
N SER A 89 11.26 4.93 -3.91
CA SER A 89 12.51 5.62 -3.62
C SER A 89 13.05 6.36 -4.86
N SER A 90 13.85 7.39 -4.66
CA SER A 90 14.55 8.10 -5.74
C SER A 90 15.57 7.22 -6.49
N ALA A 91 15.98 6.11 -5.88
CA ALA A 91 16.86 5.12 -6.48
C ALA A 91 16.59 3.73 -5.89
N PRO A 92 16.80 2.65 -6.67
CA PRO A 92 16.50 1.28 -6.23
C PRO A 92 17.50 0.73 -5.21
N SER A 93 18.72 1.28 -5.13
CA SER A 93 19.73 0.82 -4.18
C SER A 93 19.82 1.71 -2.94
N SER A 94 20.31 1.13 -1.84
CA SER A 94 20.28 1.75 -0.51
C SER A 94 21.06 3.06 -0.45
N THR A 95 22.31 3.08 -0.93
CA THR A 95 23.17 4.25 -0.83
C THR A 95 22.62 5.49 -1.54
N PRO A 96 22.28 5.46 -2.83
CA PRO A 96 21.72 6.63 -3.50
C PRO A 96 20.29 6.97 -3.02
N GLY A 97 19.46 5.98 -2.67
CA GLY A 97 18.14 6.21 -2.12
C GLY A 97 18.19 6.94 -0.77
N ARG A 98 19.08 6.54 0.13
CA ARG A 98 19.27 7.21 1.43
C ARG A 98 19.88 8.60 1.27
N ALA A 99 20.84 8.76 0.36
CA ALA A 99 21.40 10.07 0.03
C ALA A 99 20.31 11.01 -0.50
N GLY A 100 19.45 10.54 -1.39
CA GLY A 100 18.29 11.30 -1.88
C GLY A 100 17.33 11.71 -0.78
N LEU A 101 17.03 10.81 0.16
CA LEU A 101 16.17 11.09 1.31
C LEU A 101 16.76 12.17 2.24
N LEU A 102 18.05 12.06 2.56
CA LEU A 102 18.73 12.98 3.50
C LEU A 102 19.01 14.34 2.89
N THR A 103 19.25 14.43 1.60
CA THR A 103 19.61 15.66 0.90
C THR A 103 18.43 16.35 0.22
N GLY A 104 17.33 15.63 -0.01
CA GLY A 104 16.23 16.09 -0.84
C GLY A 104 16.58 16.19 -2.33
N MET A 105 17.72 15.64 -2.75
CA MET A 105 18.22 15.73 -4.12
C MET A 105 18.05 14.42 -4.87
N SER A 106 17.92 14.49 -6.19
CA SER A 106 17.96 13.29 -7.04
C SER A 106 19.39 12.73 -7.13
N PRO A 107 19.55 11.43 -7.45
CA PRO A 107 20.88 10.82 -7.64
C PRO A 107 21.78 11.54 -8.63
N TRP A 108 21.20 12.14 -9.65
CA TRP A 108 21.93 12.94 -10.63
C TRP A 108 22.51 14.23 -10.06
N HIS A 109 21.87 14.83 -9.06
CA HIS A 109 22.32 16.05 -8.42
C HIS A 109 23.37 15.80 -7.33
N HIS A 110 23.17 14.79 -6.48
CA HIS A 110 24.15 14.48 -5.43
C HIS A 110 25.29 13.57 -5.90
N GLY A 111 25.28 13.10 -7.16
CA GLY A 111 26.35 12.34 -7.80
C GLY A 111 26.47 10.88 -7.36
N MET A 112 25.71 10.42 -6.38
CA MET A 112 25.77 9.06 -5.86
C MET A 112 24.78 8.17 -6.63
N LEU A 113 25.28 7.56 -7.71
CA LEU A 113 24.45 6.76 -8.62
C LEU A 113 24.39 5.27 -8.26
N GLY A 114 25.29 4.79 -7.41
CA GLY A 114 25.37 3.36 -7.03
C GLY A 114 26.15 3.15 -5.74
N TYR A 115 26.50 1.89 -5.47
CA TYR A 115 27.37 1.56 -4.35
C TYR A 115 28.83 1.96 -4.66
N GLY A 116 29.41 2.79 -3.80
CA GLY A 116 30.82 2.80 -3.57
C GLY A 116 31.71 3.75 -4.35
N ARG A 117 31.27 4.57 -5.30
CA ARG A 117 32.07 5.70 -5.81
C ARG A 117 31.19 6.79 -6.42
N MET A 118 31.47 8.00 -6.03
CA MET A 118 31.11 9.21 -6.78
C MET A 118 32.01 9.30 -8.04
#